data_86404d0099446820ca3575e917c9acb0
#
_entry.id   86404d0099446820ca3575e917c9acb0
#
_cell.length_a   1.000
_cell.length_b   1.000
_cell.length_c   1.000
_cell.angle_alpha   90.00
_cell.angle_beta   90.00
_cell.angle_gamma   90.00
#
_symmetry.space_group_name_H-M   'P 1'
#
loop_
_entity.id
_entity.type
_entity.pdbx_description
1 polymer ?
#
loop_
_entity_poly.entity_id
_entity_poly.type
_entity_poly.pdbx_seq_one_letter_code
_entity_poly.pdbx_strand_id
1 'polypeptide(L)'
;MINTKHIFALICTFFIILPLFAQNGTPTVAGARGLAMGDASVTFRDINSAFSNQAGLAFLDEMSFTAFGEQRFLLAEIGSYSAALAYPTKSGTFGLALNYFGYENFNEQKIGLAYARELFDGVAIGAQVDYLGTRIPEYGSAGKVTFELGVQANLLENFIVGAHIFSPVRTQLTDDEIDVIPTQLNVGIAYLPTEKVTLAIELEKDFDYTASFKGGIEYQLVDELSLRVGVGTNPTQNGFGIGIHLGKLDIDIAAAYHQLLGFTPGASVSYNLSGT
;
A
#
# COMPACT_ATOMS: atom_id res chain seq x y z
N MET A 1 -48.80 30.30 4.03
CA MET A 1 -48.78 28.83 3.99
C MET A 1 -47.76 28.41 2.96
N ILE A 2 -46.58 27.98 3.39
CA ILE A 2 -45.52 27.51 2.50
C ILE A 2 -45.92 26.07 2.09
N ASN A 3 -46.02 25.86 0.78
CA ASN A 3 -46.52 24.65 0.18
C ASN A 3 -45.47 23.53 0.40
N THR A 4 -45.82 22.45 1.10
CA THR A 4 -44.97 21.30 1.46
C THR A 4 -44.26 20.67 0.24
N LYS A 5 -44.80 20.84 -0.95
CA LYS A 5 -44.21 20.38 -2.20
C LYS A 5 -42.91 21.14 -2.57
N HIS A 6 -42.81 22.41 -2.19
CA HIS A 6 -41.59 23.21 -2.44
C HIS A 6 -40.47 22.90 -1.44
N ILE A 7 -40.82 22.47 -0.20
CA ILE A 7 -39.86 22.03 0.80
C ILE A 7 -39.21 20.68 0.37
N PHE A 8 -40.07 19.78 -0.16
CA PHE A 8 -39.57 18.49 -0.65
C PHE A 8 -38.67 18.64 -1.91
N ALA A 9 -39.04 19.56 -2.82
CA ALA A 9 -38.20 19.89 -3.97
C ALA A 9 -36.86 20.53 -3.57
N LEU A 10 -36.85 21.40 -2.54
CA LEU A 10 -35.64 22.03 -2.03
C LEU A 10 -34.72 21.03 -1.31
N ILE A 11 -35.27 20.02 -0.64
CA ILE A 11 -34.50 18.94 0.00
C ILE A 11 -33.91 17.99 -1.05
N CYS A 12 -34.60 17.72 -2.16
CA CYS A 12 -34.07 16.91 -3.25
C CYS A 12 -33.01 17.62 -4.07
N THR A 13 -32.97 18.96 -4.12
CA THR A 13 -31.94 19.72 -4.86
C THR A 13 -30.65 19.89 -4.04
N PHE A 14 -30.69 19.60 -2.75
CA PHE A 14 -29.51 19.57 -1.87
C PHE A 14 -28.80 18.21 -1.85
N PHE A 15 -29.20 17.25 -2.70
CA PHE A 15 -28.39 16.11 -3.07
C PHE A 15 -27.28 16.60 -3.99
N ILE A 16 -26.33 17.20 -3.35
CA ILE A 16 -25.05 17.69 -3.76
C ILE A 16 -24.41 16.68 -4.72
N ILE A 17 -24.09 17.19 -5.88
CA ILE A 17 -23.06 16.64 -6.76
C ILE A 17 -21.75 16.70 -5.94
N LEU A 18 -21.47 15.65 -5.19
CA LEU A 18 -20.12 15.42 -4.68
C LEU A 18 -19.28 15.12 -5.91
N PRO A 19 -18.24 15.90 -6.20
CA PRO A 19 -17.32 15.54 -7.26
C PRO A 19 -16.75 14.16 -6.90
N LEU A 20 -17.03 13.16 -7.71
CA LEU A 20 -16.35 11.88 -7.71
C LEU A 20 -14.97 12.15 -8.34
N PHE A 21 -13.99 12.41 -7.50
CA PHE A 21 -12.60 12.40 -7.93
C PHE A 21 -12.21 10.94 -8.15
N ALA A 22 -11.97 10.57 -9.41
CA ALA A 22 -11.29 9.33 -9.72
C ALA A 22 -9.85 9.47 -9.22
N GLN A 23 -9.44 8.58 -8.32
CA GLN A 23 -8.11 8.61 -7.73
C GLN A 23 -7.14 7.92 -8.71
N ASN A 24 -6.36 8.69 -9.44
CA ASN A 24 -5.33 8.20 -10.34
C ASN A 24 -4.02 7.97 -9.57
N GLY A 25 -3.41 6.80 -9.76
CA GLY A 25 -2.08 6.51 -9.21
C GLY A 25 -2.05 6.19 -7.72
N THR A 26 -3.04 5.44 -7.23
CA THR A 26 -3.11 5.03 -5.82
C THR A 26 -1.89 4.23 -5.40
N PRO A 27 -1.31 4.50 -4.23
CA PRO A 27 -0.32 3.62 -3.63
C PRO A 27 -0.86 2.19 -3.49
N THR A 28 0.00 1.24 -3.70
CA THR A 28 -0.34 -0.18 -3.71
C THR A 28 -0.37 -0.72 -2.29
N VAL A 29 -1.31 -1.62 -2.01
CA VAL A 29 -1.33 -2.40 -0.77
C VAL A 29 -0.05 -3.24 -0.64
N ALA A 30 0.54 -3.26 0.53
CA ALA A 30 1.78 -4.01 0.83
C ALA A 30 1.52 -5.51 1.01
N GLY A 31 1.04 -6.17 -0.06
CA GLY A 31 0.71 -7.58 -0.07
C GLY A 31 -0.52 -7.94 0.77
N ALA A 32 -0.84 -9.22 0.84
CA ALA A 32 -1.94 -9.70 1.68
C ALA A 32 -1.65 -9.47 3.18
N ARG A 33 -0.37 -9.42 3.59
CA ARG A 33 0.03 -9.01 4.92
C ARG A 33 -0.44 -7.59 5.25
N GLY A 34 -0.17 -6.62 4.36
CA GLY A 34 -0.62 -5.23 4.50
C GLY A 34 -2.14 -5.14 4.53
N LEU A 35 -2.84 -5.82 3.61
CA LEU A 35 -4.30 -5.87 3.57
C LEU A 35 -4.90 -6.36 4.90
N ALA A 36 -4.31 -7.40 5.50
CA ALA A 36 -4.75 -7.94 6.79
C ALA A 36 -4.46 -6.99 7.97
N MET A 37 -3.37 -6.22 7.89
CA MET A 37 -2.93 -5.27 8.92
C MET A 37 -3.61 -3.90 8.81
N GLY A 38 -4.68 -3.77 7.98
CA GLY A 38 -5.38 -2.50 7.75
C GLY A 38 -4.52 -1.47 7.02
N ASP A 39 -3.55 -1.93 6.23
CA ASP A 39 -2.53 -1.15 5.52
C ASP A 39 -1.55 -0.37 6.41
N ALA A 40 -1.41 -0.72 7.68
CA ALA A 40 -0.35 -0.19 8.55
C ALA A 40 0.99 -0.84 8.20
N SER A 41 1.64 -0.40 7.12
CA SER A 41 2.77 -1.09 6.48
C SER A 41 4.06 -0.28 6.36
N VAL A 42 4.05 1.01 6.72
CA VAL A 42 5.21 1.92 6.56
C VAL A 42 6.47 1.46 7.33
N THR A 43 6.31 0.54 8.28
CA THR A 43 7.39 -0.04 9.09
C THR A 43 7.76 -1.47 8.70
N PHE A 44 7.19 -2.02 7.62
CA PHE A 44 7.53 -3.37 7.14
C PHE A 44 9.00 -3.45 6.71
N ARG A 45 9.63 -4.61 7.01
CA ARG A 45 11.03 -4.94 6.68
C ARG A 45 11.13 -6.26 5.93
N ASP A 46 10.16 -6.52 5.09
CA ASP A 46 10.14 -7.65 4.17
C ASP A 46 10.03 -7.15 2.72
N ILE A 47 9.92 -8.05 1.77
CA ILE A 47 9.80 -7.72 0.35
C ILE A 47 8.59 -6.84 0.03
N ASN A 48 7.51 -6.88 0.84
CA ASN A 48 6.32 -6.07 0.63
C ASN A 48 6.58 -4.58 0.92
N SER A 49 7.68 -4.23 1.60
CA SER A 49 8.11 -2.84 1.77
C SER A 49 8.42 -2.13 0.43
N ALA A 50 8.64 -2.88 -0.65
CA ALA A 50 8.73 -2.33 -2.01
C ALA A 50 7.48 -1.57 -2.45
N PHE A 51 6.33 -1.84 -1.83
CA PHE A 51 5.04 -1.21 -2.15
C PHE A 51 4.63 -0.12 -1.16
N SER A 52 5.32 0.02 -0.03
CA SER A 52 4.92 0.95 1.05
C SER A 52 6.03 1.91 1.47
N ASN A 53 7.20 1.38 1.84
CA ASN A 53 8.36 2.18 2.28
C ASN A 53 9.64 1.45 1.91
N GLN A 54 10.26 1.88 0.83
CA GLN A 54 11.44 1.21 0.25
C GLN A 54 12.63 1.15 1.21
N ALA A 55 12.68 1.99 2.26
CA ALA A 55 13.70 1.89 3.29
C ALA A 55 13.71 0.51 3.98
N GLY A 56 12.55 -0.17 4.06
CA GLY A 56 12.44 -1.52 4.60
C GLY A 56 13.23 -2.58 3.82
N LEU A 57 13.45 -2.36 2.52
CA LEU A 57 14.25 -3.27 1.69
C LEU A 57 15.72 -3.33 2.13
N ALA A 58 16.22 -2.29 2.82
CA ALA A 58 17.60 -2.26 3.30
C ALA A 58 17.91 -3.34 4.36
N PHE A 59 16.87 -3.90 4.99
CA PHE A 59 16.99 -4.92 6.03
C PHE A 59 16.84 -6.35 5.48
N LEU A 60 16.76 -6.51 4.15
CA LEU A 60 16.75 -7.82 3.52
C LEU A 60 18.17 -8.36 3.36
N ASP A 61 18.39 -9.58 3.83
CA ASP A 61 19.68 -10.28 3.69
C ASP A 61 19.75 -11.15 2.44
N GLU A 62 18.61 -11.55 1.90
CA GLU A 62 18.49 -12.49 0.78
C GLU A 62 17.68 -11.89 -0.37
N MET A 63 18.00 -12.32 -1.59
CA MET A 63 17.17 -12.01 -2.77
C MET A 63 15.75 -12.51 -2.52
N SER A 64 14.77 -11.64 -2.67
CA SER A 64 13.39 -11.93 -2.34
C SER A 64 12.47 -11.54 -3.49
N PHE A 65 11.43 -12.32 -3.68
CA PHE A 65 10.37 -12.10 -4.67
C PHE A 65 9.02 -12.17 -3.98
N THR A 66 8.06 -11.36 -4.41
CA THR A 66 6.65 -11.47 -4.00
C THR A 66 5.71 -11.25 -5.18
N ALA A 67 4.56 -11.91 -5.14
CA ALA A 67 3.43 -11.65 -6.00
C ALA A 67 2.16 -11.56 -5.15
N PHE A 68 1.34 -10.57 -5.41
CA PHE A 68 0.09 -10.29 -4.69
C PHE A 68 -1.03 -10.04 -5.68
N GLY A 69 -2.23 -10.46 -5.32
CA GLY A 69 -3.45 -10.12 -6.03
C GLY A 69 -4.61 -9.91 -5.07
N GLU A 70 -5.42 -8.90 -5.32
CA GLU A 70 -6.68 -8.65 -4.63
C GLU A 70 -7.80 -8.38 -5.63
N GLN A 71 -9.02 -8.71 -5.22
CA GLN A 71 -10.22 -8.40 -5.98
C GLN A 71 -11.11 -7.49 -5.13
N ARG A 72 -11.02 -6.18 -5.37
CA ARG A 72 -11.73 -5.18 -4.56
C ARG A 72 -13.23 -5.39 -4.69
N PHE A 73 -13.88 -5.53 -3.53
CA PHE A 73 -15.34 -5.71 -3.41
C PHE A 73 -15.90 -6.86 -4.25
N LEU A 74 -15.08 -7.88 -4.54
CA LEU A 74 -15.42 -9.02 -5.41
C LEU A 74 -15.77 -8.63 -6.86
N LEU A 75 -15.31 -7.45 -7.32
CA LEU A 75 -15.49 -6.97 -8.68
C LEU A 75 -14.22 -7.20 -9.50
N ALA A 76 -14.35 -7.91 -10.63
CA ALA A 76 -13.21 -8.25 -11.48
C ALA A 76 -12.58 -7.01 -12.14
N GLU A 77 -13.41 -5.99 -12.40
CA GLU A 77 -13.03 -4.75 -13.06
C GLU A 77 -12.08 -3.86 -12.23
N ILE A 78 -12.05 -4.07 -10.92
CA ILE A 78 -11.20 -3.31 -10.00
C ILE A 78 -10.22 -4.23 -9.25
N GLY A 79 -9.78 -5.30 -9.94
CA GLY A 79 -8.70 -6.15 -9.49
C GLY A 79 -7.37 -5.42 -9.47
N SER A 80 -6.54 -5.71 -8.47
CA SER A 80 -5.19 -5.16 -8.32
C SER A 80 -4.19 -6.30 -8.21
N TYR A 81 -3.10 -6.22 -8.96
CA TYR A 81 -2.05 -7.24 -9.01
C TYR A 81 -0.69 -6.58 -8.88
N SER A 82 0.17 -7.15 -8.07
CA SER A 82 1.50 -6.61 -7.79
C SER A 82 2.54 -7.70 -7.79
N ALA A 83 3.76 -7.34 -8.19
CA ALA A 83 4.93 -8.19 -8.02
C ALA A 83 6.14 -7.34 -7.68
N ALA A 84 7.02 -7.85 -6.82
CA ALA A 84 8.29 -7.18 -6.53
C ALA A 84 9.43 -8.18 -6.46
N LEU A 85 10.63 -7.68 -6.78
CA LEU A 85 11.89 -8.35 -6.65
C LEU A 85 12.85 -7.44 -5.89
N ALA A 86 13.55 -7.97 -4.90
CA ALA A 86 14.61 -7.28 -4.19
C ALA A 86 15.92 -8.05 -4.30
N TYR A 87 16.99 -7.33 -4.58
CA TYR A 87 18.33 -7.87 -4.72
C TYR A 87 19.31 -7.15 -3.79
N PRO A 88 19.55 -7.71 -2.59
CA PRO A 88 20.54 -7.17 -1.65
C PRO A 88 21.96 -7.28 -2.21
N THR A 89 22.74 -6.23 -1.96
CA THR A 89 24.17 -6.17 -2.27
C THR A 89 24.93 -5.58 -1.08
N LYS A 90 26.26 -5.65 -1.09
CA LYS A 90 27.10 -5.04 -0.04
C LYS A 90 26.92 -3.52 0.09
N SER A 91 26.42 -2.85 -0.93
CA SER A 91 26.24 -1.39 -0.94
C SER A 91 24.81 -0.93 -0.67
N GLY A 92 23.87 -1.84 -0.65
CA GLY A 92 22.43 -1.59 -0.47
C GLY A 92 21.60 -2.55 -1.31
N THR A 93 20.29 -2.45 -1.22
CA THR A 93 19.32 -3.34 -1.88
C THR A 93 18.67 -2.63 -3.05
N PHE A 94 18.70 -3.25 -4.23
CA PHE A 94 17.94 -2.82 -5.41
C PHE A 94 16.59 -3.51 -5.43
N GLY A 95 15.55 -2.76 -5.81
CA GLY A 95 14.18 -3.25 -5.91
C GLY A 95 13.56 -2.96 -7.27
N LEU A 96 12.70 -3.87 -7.72
CA LEU A 96 11.79 -3.68 -8.85
C LEU A 96 10.38 -3.94 -8.34
N ALA A 97 9.48 -2.98 -8.50
CA ALA A 97 8.07 -3.10 -8.16
C ALA A 97 7.20 -2.93 -9.40
N LEU A 98 6.24 -3.81 -9.57
CA LEU A 98 5.29 -3.81 -10.67
C LEU A 98 3.88 -3.84 -10.09
N ASN A 99 3.01 -2.96 -10.59
CA ASN A 99 1.60 -2.92 -10.19
C ASN A 99 0.73 -2.79 -11.42
N TYR A 100 -0.38 -3.47 -11.40
CA TYR A 100 -1.45 -3.38 -12.39
C TYR A 100 -2.78 -3.29 -11.66
N PHE A 101 -3.60 -2.33 -12.02
CA PHE A 101 -4.96 -2.14 -11.51
C PHE A 101 -5.94 -2.02 -12.67
N GLY A 102 -7.12 -2.60 -12.53
CA GLY A 102 -8.22 -2.42 -13.46
C GLY A 102 -8.41 -3.60 -14.43
N TYR A 103 -8.95 -3.30 -15.62
CA TYR A 103 -9.38 -4.27 -16.61
C TYR A 103 -9.12 -3.77 -18.04
N GLU A 104 -9.60 -4.50 -19.05
CA GLU A 104 -9.31 -4.24 -20.47
C GLU A 104 -9.66 -2.81 -20.92
N ASN A 105 -10.77 -2.23 -20.42
CA ASN A 105 -11.25 -0.91 -20.84
C ASN A 105 -10.75 0.25 -19.97
N PHE A 106 -10.13 -0.03 -18.83
CA PHE A 106 -9.45 0.95 -17.97
C PHE A 106 -8.38 0.24 -17.16
N ASN A 107 -7.13 0.62 -17.32
CA ASN A 107 -6.07 0.11 -16.47
C ASN A 107 -5.03 1.16 -16.13
N GLU A 108 -4.46 0.98 -14.95
CA GLU A 108 -3.32 1.72 -14.43
C GLU A 108 -2.16 0.76 -14.19
N GLN A 109 -0.96 1.24 -14.46
CA GLN A 109 0.28 0.49 -14.29
C GLN A 109 1.29 1.36 -13.56
N LYS A 110 1.99 0.77 -12.59
CA LYS A 110 3.16 1.40 -11.96
C LYS A 110 4.36 0.47 -12.09
N ILE A 111 5.48 1.01 -12.56
CA ILE A 111 6.78 0.32 -12.63
C ILE A 111 7.75 1.15 -11.81
N GLY A 112 8.21 0.61 -10.68
CA GLY A 112 9.11 1.26 -9.74
C GLY A 112 10.49 0.62 -9.72
N LEU A 113 11.54 1.44 -9.77
CA LEU A 113 12.91 1.03 -9.54
C LEU A 113 13.40 1.64 -8.23
N ALA A 114 13.65 0.80 -7.25
CA ALA A 114 14.01 1.19 -5.88
C ALA A 114 15.49 0.95 -5.59
N TYR A 115 16.01 1.77 -4.71
CA TYR A 115 17.27 1.56 -4.03
C TYR A 115 17.11 1.89 -2.55
N ALA A 116 17.57 1.01 -1.68
CA ALA A 116 17.54 1.19 -0.24
C ALA A 116 18.89 0.88 0.39
N ARG A 117 19.23 1.60 1.46
CA ARG A 117 20.48 1.39 2.17
C ARG A 117 20.34 1.69 3.65
N GLU A 118 20.90 0.83 4.46
CA GLU A 118 21.15 1.12 5.87
C GLU A 118 22.35 2.08 5.98
N LEU A 119 22.14 3.23 6.63
CA LEU A 119 23.15 4.27 6.81
C LEU A 119 23.93 4.06 8.11
N PHE A 120 23.21 3.68 9.16
CA PHE A 120 23.72 3.39 10.48
C PHE A 120 22.92 2.19 11.01
N ASP A 121 23.43 1.55 12.06
CA ASP A 121 22.74 0.43 12.70
C ASP A 121 21.27 0.77 13.02
N GLY A 122 20.37 0.07 12.38
CA GLY A 122 18.92 0.24 12.52
C GLY A 122 18.32 1.47 11.82
N VAL A 123 19.11 2.28 11.06
CA VAL A 123 18.59 3.46 10.33
C VAL A 123 18.80 3.29 8.83
N ALA A 124 17.70 3.23 8.08
CA ALA A 124 17.72 3.03 6.65
C ALA A 124 16.96 4.13 5.90
N ILE A 125 17.39 4.37 4.67
CA ILE A 125 16.70 5.21 3.69
C ILE A 125 16.41 4.39 2.45
N GLY A 126 15.35 4.77 1.74
CA GLY A 126 14.98 4.21 0.45
C GLY A 126 14.48 5.29 -0.49
N ALA A 127 14.69 5.08 -1.77
CA ALA A 127 14.14 5.91 -2.83
C ALA A 127 13.67 5.01 -3.96
N GLN A 128 12.63 5.44 -4.67
CA GLN A 128 12.10 4.75 -5.84
C GLN A 128 11.75 5.77 -6.91
N VAL A 129 12.04 5.43 -8.16
CA VAL A 129 11.56 6.17 -9.33
C VAL A 129 10.48 5.33 -9.98
N ASP A 130 9.31 5.94 -10.22
CA ASP A 130 8.13 5.28 -10.75
C ASP A 130 7.76 5.83 -12.11
N TYR A 131 7.46 4.93 -13.02
CA TYR A 131 6.66 5.23 -14.20
C TYR A 131 5.21 4.84 -13.93
N LEU A 132 4.33 5.82 -13.99
CA LEU A 132 2.88 5.65 -13.88
C LEU A 132 2.27 5.76 -15.27
N GLY A 133 1.46 4.78 -15.66
CA GLY A 133 0.76 4.77 -16.94
C GLY A 133 -0.72 4.48 -16.74
N THR A 134 -1.60 5.26 -17.38
CA THR A 134 -3.04 5.01 -17.45
C THR A 134 -3.42 4.77 -18.89
N ARG A 135 -4.25 3.78 -19.15
CA ARG A 135 -4.74 3.44 -20.48
C ARG A 135 -6.25 3.28 -20.50
N ILE A 136 -6.89 4.00 -21.43
CA ILE A 136 -8.29 3.91 -21.77
C ILE A 136 -8.37 3.68 -23.27
N PRO A 137 -8.73 2.48 -23.79
CA PRO A 137 -8.54 2.10 -25.20
C PRO A 137 -9.05 3.09 -26.23
N GLU A 138 -10.20 3.70 -26.02
CA GLU A 138 -10.81 4.66 -26.97
C GLU A 138 -10.33 6.10 -26.78
N TYR A 139 -9.71 6.42 -25.62
CA TYR A 139 -9.28 7.76 -25.26
C TYR A 139 -7.75 7.91 -25.27
N GLY A 140 -7.01 6.79 -25.39
CA GLY A 140 -5.56 6.82 -25.50
C GLY A 140 -4.85 6.34 -24.21
N SER A 141 -3.62 6.81 -24.03
CA SER A 141 -2.80 6.51 -22.87
C SER A 141 -2.01 7.75 -22.43
N ALA A 142 -1.86 7.89 -21.13
CA ALA A 142 -1.02 8.91 -20.51
C ALA A 142 0.01 8.22 -19.61
N GLY A 143 1.19 8.84 -19.45
CA GLY A 143 2.22 8.31 -18.56
C GLY A 143 3.12 9.41 -18.05
N LYS A 144 3.52 9.30 -16.79
CA LYS A 144 4.41 10.25 -16.10
C LYS A 144 5.40 9.51 -15.21
N VAL A 145 6.48 10.21 -14.91
CA VAL A 145 7.48 9.74 -13.95
C VAL A 145 7.33 10.53 -12.67
N THR A 146 7.34 9.83 -11.54
CA THR A 146 7.41 10.39 -10.19
C THR A 146 8.45 9.67 -9.37
N PHE A 147 8.56 9.98 -8.08
CA PHE A 147 9.47 9.31 -7.18
C PHE A 147 8.88 9.19 -5.77
N GLU A 148 9.44 8.27 -5.02
CA GLU A 148 9.10 8.01 -3.62
C GLU A 148 10.37 8.10 -2.77
N LEU A 149 10.21 8.52 -1.52
CA LEU A 149 11.29 8.57 -0.54
C LEU A 149 10.79 7.96 0.76
N GLY A 150 11.63 7.14 1.38
CA GLY A 150 11.33 6.48 2.62
C GLY A 150 12.49 6.52 3.62
N VAL A 151 12.14 6.48 4.88
CA VAL A 151 13.08 6.32 5.99
C VAL A 151 12.48 5.38 7.02
N GLN A 152 13.33 4.54 7.61
CA GLN A 152 13.00 3.74 8.79
C GLN A 152 14.12 3.82 9.81
N ALA A 153 13.76 3.74 11.08
CA ALA A 153 14.74 3.72 12.16
C ALA A 153 14.26 2.85 13.33
N ASN A 154 15.22 2.16 13.98
CA ASN A 154 15.01 1.59 15.31
C ASN A 154 15.09 2.74 16.33
N LEU A 155 13.97 3.09 16.94
CA LEU A 155 13.96 4.07 18.03
C LEU A 155 14.48 3.44 19.33
N LEU A 156 14.12 2.17 19.54
CA LEU A 156 14.56 1.28 20.61
C LEU A 156 14.64 -0.14 20.03
N GLU A 157 15.15 -1.12 20.78
CA GLU A 157 15.26 -2.51 20.32
C GLU A 157 13.93 -3.11 19.81
N ASN A 158 12.80 -2.66 20.39
CA ASN A 158 11.47 -3.18 20.07
C ASN A 158 10.54 -2.13 19.45
N PHE A 159 11.05 -0.97 19.02
CA PHE A 159 10.27 0.09 18.35
C PHE A 159 10.91 0.46 17.02
N ILE A 160 10.14 0.31 15.95
CA ILE A 160 10.51 0.75 14.61
C ILE A 160 9.63 1.95 14.25
N VAL A 161 10.24 3.04 13.79
CA VAL A 161 9.52 4.18 13.22
C VAL A 161 9.77 4.22 11.72
N GLY A 162 8.77 4.63 10.96
CA GLY A 162 8.87 4.78 9.52
C GLY A 162 8.17 6.04 9.03
N ALA A 163 8.72 6.64 8.00
CA ALA A 163 8.06 7.69 7.23
C ALA A 163 8.32 7.46 5.75
N HIS A 164 7.31 7.73 4.94
CA HIS A 164 7.34 7.54 3.49
C HIS A 164 6.54 8.64 2.82
N ILE A 165 7.02 9.15 1.71
CA ILE A 165 6.31 10.09 0.86
C ILE A 165 6.29 9.61 -0.58
N PHE A 166 5.09 9.51 -1.13
CA PHE A 166 4.83 9.23 -2.54
C PHE A 166 4.59 10.55 -3.28
N SER A 167 5.21 10.69 -4.44
CA SER A 167 5.05 11.85 -5.36
C SER A 167 5.15 13.20 -4.64
N PRO A 168 6.31 13.54 -4.01
CA PRO A 168 6.47 14.78 -3.25
C PRO A 168 6.41 16.04 -4.11
N VAL A 169 6.54 15.90 -5.42
CA VAL A 169 6.36 16.98 -6.39
C VAL A 169 5.04 16.77 -7.11
N ARG A 170 4.13 17.74 -6.95
CA ARG A 170 2.82 17.68 -7.61
C ARG A 170 3.00 17.55 -9.12
N THR A 171 2.65 16.40 -9.66
CA THR A 171 2.81 16.04 -11.06
C THR A 171 1.44 15.84 -11.68
N GLN A 172 1.18 16.47 -12.83
CA GLN A 172 -0.06 16.27 -13.59
C GLN A 172 0.14 15.11 -14.57
N LEU A 173 -0.81 14.19 -14.63
CA LEU A 173 -0.76 13.04 -15.55
C LEU A 173 -1.01 13.48 -16.99
N THR A 174 -1.91 14.45 -17.20
CA THR A 174 -2.24 15.09 -18.48
C THR A 174 -2.04 16.60 -18.39
N ASP A 175 -2.21 17.32 -19.51
CA ASP A 175 -2.16 18.79 -19.52
C ASP A 175 -3.44 19.44 -18.93
N ASP A 176 -4.45 18.62 -18.63
CA ASP A 176 -5.66 19.06 -17.93
C ASP A 176 -5.41 19.04 -16.41
N GLU A 177 -5.78 20.14 -15.72
CA GLU A 177 -5.54 20.33 -14.28
C GLU A 177 -6.24 19.30 -13.37
N ILE A 178 -7.09 18.42 -13.94
CA ILE A 178 -7.95 17.48 -13.21
C ILE A 178 -7.19 16.20 -12.84
N ASP A 179 -6.21 15.79 -13.64
CA ASP A 179 -5.49 14.52 -13.47
C ASP A 179 -4.15 14.74 -12.73
N VAL A 180 -4.21 14.95 -11.43
CA VAL A 180 -3.04 15.15 -10.59
C VAL A 180 -2.67 13.85 -9.88
N ILE A 181 -1.39 13.46 -9.95
CA ILE A 181 -0.85 12.38 -9.13
C ILE A 181 -0.86 12.85 -7.66
N PRO A 182 -1.54 12.11 -6.75
CA PRO A 182 -1.65 12.53 -5.36
C PRO A 182 -0.28 12.54 -4.66
N THR A 183 -0.06 13.50 -3.80
CA THR A 183 1.06 13.47 -2.87
C THR A 183 0.57 12.84 -1.57
N GLN A 184 1.18 11.72 -1.17
CA GLN A 184 0.78 10.97 0.03
C GLN A 184 1.95 10.85 0.98
N LEU A 185 1.72 11.18 2.25
CA LEU A 185 2.66 11.02 3.35
C LEU A 185 2.14 9.97 4.32
N ASN A 186 2.98 8.97 4.60
CA ASN A 186 2.73 7.92 5.59
C ASN A 186 3.75 8.05 6.72
N VAL A 187 3.29 8.03 7.96
CA VAL A 187 4.16 8.02 9.16
C VAL A 187 3.61 7.01 10.15
N GLY A 188 4.46 6.15 10.66
CA GLY A 188 4.00 5.11 11.56
C GLY A 188 5.07 4.60 12.51
N ILE A 189 4.59 3.78 13.43
CA ILE A 189 5.41 3.10 14.44
C ILE A 189 4.94 1.65 14.55
N ALA A 190 5.90 0.74 14.64
CA ALA A 190 5.66 -0.63 15.05
C ALA A 190 6.30 -0.88 16.41
N TYR A 191 5.57 -1.58 17.27
CA TYR A 191 6.02 -2.07 18.57
C TYR A 191 6.03 -3.60 18.57
N LEU A 192 7.18 -4.18 18.88
CA LEU A 192 7.44 -5.62 18.92
C LEU A 192 7.67 -6.05 20.39
N PRO A 193 6.59 -6.21 21.20
CA PRO A 193 6.74 -6.57 22.63
C PRO A 193 7.43 -7.92 22.84
N THR A 194 7.34 -8.78 21.85
CA THR A 194 8.00 -10.09 21.77
C THR A 194 8.32 -10.39 20.30
N GLU A 195 9.14 -11.39 20.03
CA GLU A 195 9.41 -11.88 18.67
C GLU A 195 8.15 -12.36 17.93
N LYS A 196 7.09 -12.70 18.67
CA LYS A 196 5.83 -13.24 18.12
C LYS A 196 4.73 -12.22 17.89
N VAL A 197 4.89 -10.99 18.37
CA VAL A 197 3.81 -9.97 18.33
C VAL A 197 4.32 -8.70 17.69
N THR A 198 3.64 -8.25 16.65
CA THR A 198 3.84 -6.94 16.04
C THR A 198 2.56 -6.12 16.16
N LEU A 199 2.67 -4.93 16.73
CA LEU A 199 1.63 -3.92 16.78
C LEU A 199 2.06 -2.75 15.92
N ALA A 200 1.28 -2.39 14.90
CA ALA A 200 1.60 -1.28 14.00
C ALA A 200 0.48 -0.23 14.05
N ILE A 201 0.90 1.03 14.04
CA ILE A 201 0.00 2.19 13.90
C ILE A 201 0.59 3.10 12.83
N GLU A 202 -0.26 3.59 11.93
CA GLU A 202 0.14 4.46 10.83
C GLU A 202 -0.86 5.58 10.64
N LEU A 203 -0.36 6.77 10.36
CA LEU A 203 -1.09 7.92 9.85
C LEU A 203 -0.75 8.09 8.37
N GLU A 204 -1.75 8.01 7.52
CA GLU A 204 -1.68 8.35 6.12
C GLU A 204 -2.32 9.71 5.88
N LYS A 205 -1.64 10.58 5.17
CA LYS A 205 -2.17 11.86 4.72
C LYS A 205 -1.94 12.02 3.22
N ASP A 206 -2.98 11.80 2.46
CA ASP A 206 -3.11 12.35 1.13
C ASP A 206 -3.45 13.84 1.25
N PHE A 207 -2.72 14.71 0.54
CA PHE A 207 -2.88 16.16 0.71
C PHE A 207 -4.23 16.67 0.20
N ASP A 208 -4.89 15.93 -0.69
CA ASP A 208 -6.20 16.27 -1.24
C ASP A 208 -7.37 15.68 -0.44
N TYR A 209 -7.10 14.72 0.48
CA TYR A 209 -8.12 14.00 1.25
C TYR A 209 -7.92 14.08 2.76
N THR A 210 -8.94 13.66 3.51
CA THR A 210 -8.87 13.55 4.98
C THR A 210 -7.86 12.48 5.38
N ALA A 211 -7.08 12.76 6.43
CA ALA A 211 -6.12 11.80 6.96
C ALA A 211 -6.78 10.49 7.39
N SER A 212 -6.10 9.37 7.13
CA SER A 212 -6.49 8.03 7.55
C SER A 212 -5.59 7.54 8.68
N PHE A 213 -6.20 6.99 9.73
CA PHE A 213 -5.50 6.26 10.76
C PHE A 213 -5.64 4.77 10.48
N LYS A 214 -4.52 4.06 10.54
CA LYS A 214 -4.43 2.63 10.31
C LYS A 214 -3.80 1.96 11.51
N GLY A 215 -4.23 0.74 11.81
CA GLY A 215 -3.64 -0.03 12.90
C GLY A 215 -3.74 -1.52 12.60
N GLY A 216 -2.71 -2.27 12.98
CA GLY A 216 -2.64 -3.70 12.74
C GLY A 216 -1.99 -4.44 13.89
N ILE A 217 -2.40 -5.68 14.07
CA ILE A 217 -1.84 -6.64 15.01
C ILE A 217 -1.49 -7.91 14.24
N GLU A 218 -0.25 -8.33 14.35
CA GLU A 218 0.20 -9.63 13.87
C GLU A 218 0.65 -10.47 15.07
N TYR A 219 0.18 -11.71 15.11
CA TYR A 219 0.56 -12.69 16.13
C TYR A 219 1.02 -13.99 15.48
N GLN A 220 2.29 -14.32 15.65
CA GLN A 220 2.87 -15.61 15.24
C GLN A 220 2.50 -16.67 16.26
N LEU A 221 1.46 -17.46 15.95
CA LEU A 221 0.92 -18.50 16.83
C LEU A 221 1.95 -19.61 17.03
N VAL A 222 2.51 -20.07 15.92
CA VAL A 222 3.63 -21.01 15.82
C VAL A 222 4.57 -20.53 14.72
N ASP A 223 5.74 -21.12 14.58
CA ASP A 223 6.74 -20.66 13.60
C ASP A 223 6.21 -20.68 12.14
N GLU A 224 5.28 -21.59 11.86
CA GLU A 224 4.67 -21.77 10.53
C GLU A 224 3.38 -20.97 10.31
N LEU A 225 2.80 -20.33 11.35
CA LEU A 225 1.48 -19.71 11.25
C LEU A 225 1.40 -18.35 11.95
N SER A 226 1.02 -17.33 11.22
CA SER A 226 0.70 -16.00 11.73
C SER A 226 -0.78 -15.66 11.54
N LEU A 227 -1.36 -14.99 12.53
CA LEU A 227 -2.71 -14.43 12.50
C LEU A 227 -2.62 -12.92 12.49
N ARG A 228 -3.47 -12.26 11.69
CA ARG A 228 -3.45 -10.81 11.52
C ARG A 228 -4.84 -10.21 11.56
N VAL A 229 -4.94 -9.06 12.20
CA VAL A 229 -6.14 -8.22 12.17
C VAL A 229 -5.72 -6.76 12.02
N GLY A 230 -6.55 -5.97 11.38
CA GLY A 230 -6.26 -4.56 11.17
C GLY A 230 -7.50 -3.73 10.95
N VAL A 231 -7.35 -2.42 11.11
CA VAL A 231 -8.41 -1.43 10.92
C VAL A 231 -7.85 -0.20 10.23
N GLY A 232 -8.68 0.41 9.38
CA GLY A 232 -8.42 1.71 8.78
C GLY A 232 -9.64 2.63 8.94
N THR A 233 -9.46 3.95 8.88
CA THR A 233 -10.54 4.91 9.14
C THR A 233 -11.10 5.58 7.89
N ASN A 234 -10.30 6.03 6.97
CA ASN A 234 -10.75 6.76 5.78
C ASN A 234 -10.15 6.14 4.51
N PRO A 235 -10.84 5.15 3.90
CA PRO A 235 -12.16 4.60 4.21
C PRO A 235 -12.14 3.66 5.44
N THR A 236 -13.29 3.55 6.13
CA THR A 236 -13.40 2.60 7.24
C THR A 236 -13.39 1.16 6.70
N GLN A 237 -12.36 0.43 7.05
CA GLN A 237 -12.20 -0.98 6.68
C GLN A 237 -11.61 -1.80 7.82
N ASN A 238 -11.91 -3.10 7.82
CA ASN A 238 -11.36 -4.06 8.76
C ASN A 238 -10.64 -5.15 7.98
N GLY A 239 -9.37 -5.41 8.31
CA GLY A 239 -8.54 -6.43 7.69
C GLY A 239 -8.46 -7.69 8.57
N PHE A 240 -8.41 -8.85 7.93
CA PHE A 240 -8.19 -10.14 8.56
C PHE A 240 -7.27 -10.97 7.66
N GLY A 241 -6.39 -11.75 8.24
CA GLY A 241 -5.53 -12.61 7.43
C GLY A 241 -4.78 -13.66 8.23
N ILE A 242 -4.27 -14.61 7.47
CA ILE A 242 -3.37 -15.66 7.95
C ILE A 242 -2.11 -15.68 7.09
N GLY A 243 -0.97 -15.93 7.71
CA GLY A 243 0.31 -16.16 7.04
C GLY A 243 0.79 -17.58 7.33
N ILE A 244 1.24 -18.29 6.29
CA ILE A 244 1.78 -19.65 6.36
C ILE A 244 3.25 -19.55 5.93
N HIS A 245 4.16 -19.92 6.84
CA HIS A 245 5.60 -19.81 6.66
C HIS A 245 6.20 -21.22 6.47
N LEU A 246 6.68 -21.51 5.27
CA LEU A 246 7.23 -22.81 4.87
C LEU A 246 8.72 -22.70 4.52
N GLY A 247 9.52 -22.32 5.50
CA GLY A 247 10.95 -22.06 5.31
C GLY A 247 11.21 -20.83 4.46
N LYS A 248 11.47 -21.00 3.17
CA LYS A 248 11.72 -19.88 2.23
C LYS A 248 10.46 -19.36 1.53
N LEU A 249 9.35 -20.05 1.69
CA LEU A 249 8.08 -19.75 1.05
C LEU A 249 7.10 -19.22 2.08
N ASP A 250 6.58 -18.02 1.87
CA ASP A 250 5.50 -17.43 2.64
C ASP A 250 4.26 -17.30 1.78
N ILE A 251 3.13 -17.76 2.30
CA ILE A 251 1.82 -17.67 1.66
C ILE A 251 0.89 -16.92 2.61
N ASP A 252 0.38 -15.79 2.17
CA ASP A 252 -0.57 -15.00 2.94
C ASP A 252 -1.92 -14.96 2.25
N ILE A 253 -2.98 -15.11 3.04
CA ILE A 253 -4.36 -14.99 2.59
C ILE A 253 -5.03 -13.97 3.50
N ALA A 254 -5.69 -12.99 2.91
CA ALA A 254 -6.34 -11.92 3.63
C ALA A 254 -7.69 -11.55 3.02
N ALA A 255 -8.50 -10.86 3.82
CA ALA A 255 -9.68 -10.17 3.35
C ALA A 255 -9.85 -8.86 4.10
N ALA A 256 -10.13 -7.77 3.39
CA ALA A 256 -10.61 -6.54 3.97
C ALA A 256 -12.13 -6.45 3.82
N TYR A 257 -12.80 -5.86 4.80
CA TYR A 257 -14.24 -5.64 4.81
C TYR A 257 -14.54 -4.15 4.92
N HIS A 258 -15.25 -3.64 3.95
CA HIS A 258 -15.79 -2.28 3.93
C HIS A 258 -17.30 -2.32 4.19
N GLN A 259 -17.81 -1.48 5.12
CA GLN A 259 -19.20 -1.54 5.60
C GLN A 259 -20.26 -1.44 4.50
N LEU A 260 -19.99 -0.66 3.43
CA LEU A 260 -20.95 -0.44 2.34
C LEU A 260 -20.65 -1.29 1.10
N LEU A 261 -19.36 -1.55 0.82
CA LEU A 261 -18.94 -2.16 -0.45
C LEU A 261 -18.64 -3.66 -0.32
N GLY A 262 -18.52 -4.19 0.91
CA GLY A 262 -18.33 -5.61 1.14
C GLY A 262 -16.85 -6.03 1.23
N PHE A 263 -16.57 -7.27 0.80
CA PHE A 263 -15.27 -7.91 0.99
C PHE A 263 -14.32 -7.69 -0.18
N THR A 264 -13.06 -7.51 0.16
CA THR A 264 -11.90 -7.50 -0.75
C THR A 264 -10.99 -8.65 -0.36
N PRO A 265 -11.11 -9.84 -0.97
CA PRO A 265 -10.15 -10.92 -0.78
C PRO A 265 -8.82 -10.60 -1.48
N GLY A 266 -7.72 -11.06 -0.88
CA GLY A 266 -6.38 -10.97 -1.43
C GLY A 266 -5.50 -12.13 -1.00
N ALA A 267 -4.50 -12.44 -1.82
CA ALA A 267 -3.50 -13.45 -1.50
C ALA A 267 -2.12 -13.02 -2.01
N SER A 268 -1.08 -13.35 -1.28
CA SER A 268 0.30 -13.17 -1.71
C SER A 268 1.14 -14.43 -1.50
N VAL A 269 2.16 -14.53 -2.34
CA VAL A 269 3.19 -15.55 -2.23
C VAL A 269 4.53 -14.83 -2.29
N SER A 270 5.37 -15.06 -1.28
CA SER A 270 6.72 -14.51 -1.22
C SER A 270 7.74 -15.64 -1.12
N TYR A 271 8.89 -15.47 -1.73
CA TYR A 271 9.98 -16.45 -1.73
C TYR A 271 11.33 -15.79 -1.51
N ASN A 272 12.08 -16.29 -0.53
CA ASN A 272 13.41 -15.84 -0.17
C ASN A 272 14.46 -16.80 -0.75
N LEU A 273 15.27 -16.29 -1.68
CA LEU A 273 16.33 -17.04 -2.36
C LEU A 273 17.62 -16.88 -1.56
N SER A 274 18.06 -17.94 -0.85
CA SER A 274 19.39 -17.89 -0.21
C SER A 274 20.46 -17.59 -1.25
N GLY A 275 21.28 -16.57 -1.00
CA GLY A 275 22.50 -16.34 -1.76
C GLY A 275 23.40 -17.58 -1.70
N THR A 276 23.93 -18.01 -2.82
CA THR A 276 24.97 -19.02 -2.92
C THR A 276 26.31 -18.46 -2.47
#